data_27b3f97169f329cf5e692e6313bcfb69
#
_entry.id   27b3f97169f329cf5e692e6313bcfb69
#
_cell.length_a   1.000
_cell.length_b   1.000
_cell.length_c   1.000
_cell.angle_alpha   90.00
_cell.angle_beta   90.00
_cell.angle_gamma   90.00
#
_symmetry.space_group_name_H-M   'P 1'
#
loop_
_entity.id
_entity.type
_entity.pdbx_description
1 polymer ?
#
loop_
_entity_poly.entity_id
_entity_poly.type
_entity_poly.pdbx_seq_one_letter_code
_entity_poly.pdbx_strand_id
1 'polypeptide(L)'
;RFGFVQRYSWEPWHYGYVRNAGSTSVGYGRGGRAAGRGSLLRDAGAGGAGDGGRSRSLPSFVPTRFAPMISKAAQRWNVGAALLAAQIYAESNFNPYARSPAGARGIAQFMPGTAKAYGLTNPFDAEAAINAQAHLMRDLLRQFGAVPLALAAYNAGPAPVQRCGCVPPYPETKAYVAKILGLLGGAGELPAGGGLEVRLVA
;
A
#
# COMPACT_ATOMS: atom_id res chain seq x y z
N ARG A 1 11.89 -9.61 13.45
CA ARG A 1 12.72 -8.84 12.51
C ARG A 1 12.48 -9.37 11.11
N PHE A 2 11.92 -8.54 10.25
CA PHE A 2 11.83 -8.83 8.84
C PHE A 2 13.14 -8.35 8.20
N GLY A 3 13.91 -9.24 7.59
CA GLY A 3 15.18 -8.92 6.94
C GLY A 3 14.94 -8.70 5.43
N PHE A 4 15.40 -7.55 4.93
CA PHE A 4 15.48 -7.29 3.50
C PHE A 4 16.93 -7.46 3.06
N VAL A 5 17.14 -8.25 2.03
CA VAL A 5 18.46 -8.47 1.45
C VAL A 5 18.50 -7.79 0.09
N GLN A 6 19.46 -6.89 -0.09
CA GLN A 6 19.75 -6.29 -1.40
C GLN A 6 20.22 -7.41 -2.33
N ARG A 7 19.48 -7.67 -3.40
CA ARG A 7 19.77 -8.81 -4.29
C ARG A 7 20.62 -8.47 -5.50
N TYR A 8 20.76 -7.18 -5.83
CA TYR A 8 21.54 -6.75 -7.00
C TYR A 8 22.32 -5.48 -6.70
N SER A 9 23.61 -5.49 -6.95
CA SER A 9 24.52 -4.34 -6.70
C SER A 9 24.30 -3.17 -7.66
N TRP A 10 23.60 -3.39 -8.76
CA TRP A 10 23.33 -2.41 -9.84
C TRP A 10 21.90 -1.86 -9.81
N GLU A 11 21.03 -2.45 -8.98
CA GLU A 11 19.68 -1.93 -8.70
C GLU A 11 19.48 -1.84 -7.18
N PRO A 12 20.01 -0.80 -6.53
CA PRO A 12 20.02 -0.69 -5.06
C PRO A 12 18.64 -0.61 -4.41
N TRP A 13 17.57 -0.47 -5.17
CA TRP A 13 16.18 -0.35 -4.73
C TRP A 13 15.37 -1.66 -4.75
N HIS A 14 15.83 -2.73 -5.41
CA HIS A 14 15.13 -4.01 -5.40
C HIS A 14 15.56 -4.88 -4.22
N TYR A 15 14.86 -4.75 -3.10
CA TYR A 15 15.08 -5.60 -1.93
C TYR A 15 14.09 -6.77 -1.91
N GLY A 16 14.60 -7.99 -1.79
CA GLY A 16 13.78 -9.16 -1.52
C GLY A 16 13.34 -9.23 -0.05
N TYR A 17 12.06 -9.46 0.20
CA TYR A 17 11.54 -9.70 1.54
C TYR A 17 11.91 -11.11 2.01
N VAL A 18 12.55 -11.24 3.16
CA VAL A 18 12.83 -12.54 3.81
C VAL A 18 12.10 -12.59 5.15
N ARG A 19 11.13 -13.49 5.28
CA ARG A 19 10.54 -13.85 6.58
C ARG A 19 11.59 -14.66 7.36
N ASN A 20 11.94 -14.21 8.58
CA ASN A 20 12.93 -14.79 9.46
C ASN A 20 14.42 -14.52 9.09
N ALA A 21 14.88 -13.31 9.42
CA ALA A 21 16.28 -13.13 9.78
C ALA A 21 16.35 -13.04 11.32
N GLY A 22 16.54 -14.19 11.97
CA GLY A 22 16.85 -14.31 13.39
C GLY A 22 15.69 -13.98 14.36
N SER A 23 15.16 -14.99 15.03
CA SER A 23 14.21 -14.83 16.13
C SER A 23 14.94 -14.27 17.36
N THR A 24 14.67 -13.01 17.70
CA THR A 24 14.76 -12.56 19.08
C THR A 24 13.36 -12.14 19.48
N SER A 25 12.73 -12.96 20.29
CA SER A 25 11.45 -12.69 20.93
C SER A 25 11.57 -11.46 21.82
N VAL A 26 10.94 -10.36 21.41
CA VAL A 26 10.67 -9.25 22.32
C VAL A 26 9.27 -9.50 22.86
N GLY A 27 9.20 -9.98 24.11
CA GLY A 27 7.97 -10.18 24.85
C GLY A 27 7.26 -8.83 25.06
N TYR A 28 6.02 -8.72 24.56
CA TYR A 28 5.13 -7.67 24.99
C TYR A 28 4.59 -8.03 26.38
N GLY A 29 5.05 -7.28 27.38
CA GLY A 29 4.56 -7.35 28.74
C GLY A 29 3.06 -7.02 28.78
N ARG A 30 2.29 -7.92 29.40
CA ARG A 30 0.92 -7.65 29.85
C ARG A 30 0.96 -6.56 30.92
N GLY A 31 0.40 -5.41 30.62
CA GLY A 31 0.13 -4.33 31.57
C GLY A 31 -1.36 -4.15 31.79
N GLY A 32 -1.82 -4.54 32.98
CA GLY A 32 -2.73 -3.87 33.88
C GLY A 32 -4.15 -3.50 33.42
N ARG A 33 -5.12 -4.22 34.01
CA ARG A 33 -6.52 -3.81 34.13
C ARG A 33 -6.61 -2.49 34.91
N ALA A 34 -7.40 -1.54 34.39
CA ALA A 34 -8.06 -0.54 35.22
C ALA A 34 -9.54 -0.45 34.83
N ALA A 35 -10.38 -0.83 35.80
CA ALA A 35 -11.82 -0.64 35.76
C ALA A 35 -12.15 0.83 36.09
N GLY A 36 -13.06 1.42 35.32
CA GLY A 36 -13.65 2.72 35.63
C GLY A 36 -15.07 2.77 35.14
N ARG A 37 -16.01 2.65 36.07
CA ARG A 37 -17.45 2.86 35.88
C ARG A 37 -17.73 4.34 35.61
N GLY A 38 -18.69 4.63 34.77
CA GLY A 38 -19.29 5.96 34.62
C GLY A 38 -20.39 5.96 33.59
N SER A 39 -21.54 5.76 34.05
CA SER A 39 -22.94 5.85 33.70
C SER A 39 -23.37 7.25 33.19
N LEU A 40 -24.39 7.22 32.30
CA LEU A 40 -25.45 8.22 32.03
C LEU A 40 -25.05 9.43 31.14
N LEU A 41 -25.69 9.53 29.98
CA LEU A 41 -26.91 10.29 29.78
C LEU A 41 -27.50 10.03 28.39
N ARG A 42 -28.82 9.95 28.43
CA ARG A 42 -29.76 9.77 27.32
C ARG A 42 -29.93 11.04 26.50
N ASP A 43 -30.42 10.79 25.33
CA ASP A 43 -31.49 11.48 24.59
C ASP A 43 -31.15 12.59 23.63
N ALA A 44 -31.71 12.33 22.53
CA ALA A 44 -32.51 13.17 21.64
C ALA A 44 -31.83 13.64 20.35
N GLY A 45 -32.42 13.23 19.28
CA GLY A 45 -32.39 13.97 18.04
C GLY A 45 -32.46 13.11 16.78
N ALA A 46 -33.70 12.77 16.40
CA ALA A 46 -34.01 12.24 15.09
C ALA A 46 -33.65 13.23 13.98
N GLY A 47 -33.25 12.70 12.84
CA GLY A 47 -33.41 13.44 11.61
C GLY A 47 -32.13 13.46 10.75
N GLY A 48 -32.20 12.83 9.63
CA GLY A 48 -31.20 13.07 8.58
C GLY A 48 -30.89 11.82 7.77
N ALA A 49 -31.79 11.55 6.89
CA ALA A 49 -31.70 10.60 5.81
C ALA A 49 -30.40 10.67 5.03
N GLY A 50 -29.88 9.49 4.67
CA GLY A 50 -29.28 9.32 3.36
C GLY A 50 -27.86 9.82 3.22
N ASP A 51 -26.89 9.19 3.89
CA ASP A 51 -25.59 9.03 3.26
C ASP A 51 -25.66 7.76 2.38
N GLY A 52 -26.24 7.97 1.21
CA GLY A 52 -26.12 7.05 0.12
C GLY A 52 -24.64 6.83 -0.12
N GLY A 53 -24.13 5.66 0.27
CA GLY A 53 -22.76 5.25 0.03
C GLY A 53 -22.39 5.53 -1.41
N ARG A 54 -21.74 6.66 -1.64
CA ARG A 54 -21.00 6.90 -2.86
C ARG A 54 -19.95 5.80 -2.92
N SER A 55 -20.30 4.71 -3.55
CA SER A 55 -19.34 3.76 -4.09
C SER A 55 -18.37 4.63 -4.88
N ARG A 56 -17.20 4.91 -4.28
CA ARG A 56 -16.16 5.69 -4.96
C ARG A 56 -15.78 4.86 -6.16
N SER A 57 -16.35 5.23 -7.31
CA SER A 57 -16.06 4.57 -8.57
C SER A 57 -14.55 4.55 -8.76
N LEU A 58 -14.04 3.42 -9.23
CA LEU A 58 -12.62 3.34 -9.60
C LEU A 58 -12.30 4.41 -10.65
N PRO A 59 -11.06 4.92 -10.69
CA PRO A 59 -10.64 5.85 -11.71
C PRO A 59 -10.91 5.33 -13.13
N SER A 60 -11.25 6.23 -14.07
CA SER A 60 -11.62 5.88 -15.44
C SER A 60 -10.52 5.18 -16.25
N PHE A 61 -9.25 5.31 -15.82
CA PHE A 61 -8.13 4.60 -16.45
C PHE A 61 -8.06 3.11 -16.11
N VAL A 62 -8.91 2.61 -15.20
CA VAL A 62 -8.91 1.20 -14.81
C VAL A 62 -9.65 0.38 -15.85
N PRO A 63 -9.00 -0.62 -16.50
CA PRO A 63 -9.68 -1.51 -17.41
C PRO A 63 -10.79 -2.30 -16.69
N THR A 64 -11.98 -2.35 -17.27
CA THR A 64 -13.19 -2.94 -16.68
C THR A 64 -12.96 -4.35 -16.14
N ARG A 65 -12.15 -5.15 -16.83
CA ARG A 65 -11.83 -6.53 -16.43
C ARG A 65 -11.13 -6.65 -15.07
N PHE A 66 -10.42 -5.62 -14.61
CA PHE A 66 -9.71 -5.63 -13.32
C PHE A 66 -10.48 -4.94 -12.20
N ALA A 67 -11.50 -4.17 -12.52
CA ALA A 67 -12.27 -3.40 -11.54
C ALA A 67 -12.86 -4.28 -10.41
N PRO A 68 -13.49 -5.44 -10.68
CA PRO A 68 -14.00 -6.31 -9.62
C PRO A 68 -12.89 -6.89 -8.73
N MET A 69 -11.75 -7.26 -9.31
CA MET A 69 -10.59 -7.82 -8.57
C MET A 69 -10.01 -6.78 -7.61
N ILE A 70 -9.83 -5.54 -8.11
CA ILE A 70 -9.32 -4.42 -7.32
C ILE A 70 -10.28 -4.09 -6.17
N SER A 71 -11.58 -3.97 -6.46
CA SER A 71 -12.60 -3.68 -5.44
C SER A 71 -12.67 -4.75 -4.36
N LYS A 72 -12.64 -6.03 -4.74
CA LYS A 72 -12.63 -7.17 -3.82
C LYS A 72 -11.38 -7.18 -2.92
N ALA A 73 -10.20 -6.96 -3.49
CA ALA A 73 -8.95 -6.90 -2.76
C ALA A 73 -8.90 -5.68 -1.81
N ALA A 74 -9.35 -4.51 -2.28
CA ALA A 74 -9.46 -3.29 -1.50
C ALA A 74 -10.32 -3.47 -0.24
N GLN A 75 -11.50 -4.08 -0.41
CA GLN A 75 -12.41 -4.39 0.70
C GLN A 75 -11.79 -5.40 1.66
N ARG A 76 -11.26 -6.50 1.13
CA ARG A 76 -10.66 -7.57 1.95
C ARG A 76 -9.54 -7.08 2.84
N TRP A 77 -8.70 -6.20 2.35
CA TRP A 77 -7.50 -5.74 3.05
C TRP A 77 -7.63 -4.34 3.64
N ASN A 78 -8.79 -3.69 3.50
CA ASN A 78 -9.04 -2.32 3.95
C ASN A 78 -8.00 -1.32 3.41
N VAL A 79 -7.80 -1.36 2.10
CA VAL A 79 -6.91 -0.46 1.35
C VAL A 79 -7.73 0.29 0.31
N GLY A 80 -7.42 1.56 0.06
CA GLY A 80 -8.17 2.35 -0.92
C GLY A 80 -8.10 1.74 -2.33
N ALA A 81 -9.24 1.49 -2.97
CA ALA A 81 -9.29 0.89 -4.29
C ALA A 81 -8.61 1.76 -5.36
N ALA A 82 -8.75 3.09 -5.26
CA ALA A 82 -8.04 4.03 -6.14
C ALA A 82 -6.53 3.95 -5.97
N LEU A 83 -6.03 3.77 -4.73
CA LEU A 83 -4.60 3.59 -4.44
C LEU A 83 -4.06 2.32 -5.11
N LEU A 84 -4.75 1.19 -4.96
CA LEU A 84 -4.35 -0.07 -5.61
C LEU A 84 -4.35 0.07 -7.13
N ALA A 85 -5.37 0.71 -7.70
CA ALA A 85 -5.46 0.94 -9.14
C ALA A 85 -4.31 1.81 -9.67
N ALA A 86 -4.03 2.94 -9.00
CA ALA A 86 -2.95 3.85 -9.39
C ALA A 86 -1.58 3.16 -9.28
N GLN A 87 -1.40 2.32 -8.28
CA GLN A 87 -0.19 1.55 -8.09
C GLN A 87 -0.02 0.50 -9.20
N ILE A 88 -1.06 -0.29 -9.53
CA ILE A 88 -1.04 -1.26 -10.63
C ILE A 88 -0.70 -0.58 -11.95
N TYR A 89 -1.30 0.59 -12.20
CA TYR A 89 -0.97 1.39 -13.38
C TYR A 89 0.51 1.78 -13.42
N ALA A 90 1.06 2.21 -12.29
CA ALA A 90 2.47 2.60 -12.19
C ALA A 90 3.41 1.42 -12.41
N GLU A 91 3.08 0.24 -11.86
CA GLU A 91 3.90 -0.98 -11.92
C GLU A 91 3.94 -1.61 -13.32
N SER A 92 2.81 -1.72 -14.01
CA SER A 92 2.74 -2.52 -15.23
C SER A 92 1.80 -1.97 -16.30
N ASN A 93 1.14 -0.84 -16.05
CA ASN A 93 0.03 -0.37 -16.90
C ASN A 93 -1.04 -1.48 -17.11
N PHE A 94 -1.39 -2.19 -16.03
CA PHE A 94 -2.33 -3.32 -16.03
C PHE A 94 -1.92 -4.51 -16.90
N ASN A 95 -0.63 -4.70 -17.18
CA ASN A 95 -0.15 -5.86 -17.91
C ASN A 95 0.11 -7.05 -16.95
N PRO A 96 -0.71 -8.13 -16.97
CA PRO A 96 -0.52 -9.27 -16.08
C PRO A 96 0.73 -10.10 -16.41
N TYR A 97 1.31 -9.93 -17.59
CA TYR A 97 2.49 -10.67 -18.05
C TYR A 97 3.77 -9.83 -18.01
N ALA A 98 3.73 -8.63 -17.40
CA ALA A 98 4.89 -7.78 -17.31
C ALA A 98 6.06 -8.49 -16.60
N ARG A 99 7.26 -8.21 -17.09
CA ARG A 99 8.52 -8.66 -16.52
C ARG A 99 9.52 -7.51 -16.52
N SER A 100 10.14 -7.22 -15.39
CA SER A 100 11.25 -6.27 -15.35
C SER A 100 12.59 -6.96 -15.57
N PRO A 101 13.62 -6.25 -16.02
CA PRO A 101 14.99 -6.76 -16.08
C PRO A 101 15.51 -7.25 -14.72
N ALA A 102 15.03 -6.65 -13.63
CA ALA A 102 15.35 -7.02 -12.26
C ALA A 102 14.68 -8.31 -11.78
N GLY A 103 13.75 -8.87 -12.57
CA GLY A 103 13.05 -10.10 -12.24
C GLY A 103 11.71 -9.91 -11.52
N ALA A 104 11.20 -8.68 -11.44
CA ALA A 104 9.83 -8.43 -10.99
C ALA A 104 8.82 -8.98 -12.03
N ARG A 105 7.67 -9.48 -11.56
CA ARG A 105 6.74 -10.23 -12.40
C ARG A 105 5.28 -9.85 -12.13
N GLY A 106 4.49 -9.92 -13.22
CA GLY A 106 3.04 -9.80 -13.18
C GLY A 106 2.53 -8.37 -13.03
N ILE A 107 1.22 -8.26 -12.88
CA ILE A 107 0.50 -6.98 -12.87
C ILE A 107 0.96 -6.04 -11.74
N ALA A 108 1.41 -6.58 -10.62
CA ALA A 108 1.86 -5.84 -9.43
C ALA A 108 3.39 -5.89 -9.22
N GLN A 109 4.14 -6.35 -10.22
CA GLN A 109 5.62 -6.39 -10.25
C GLN A 109 6.23 -6.98 -8.98
N PHE A 110 5.75 -8.16 -8.55
CA PHE A 110 6.32 -8.84 -7.41
C PHE A 110 7.69 -9.43 -7.72
N MET A 111 8.65 -9.12 -6.85
CA MET A 111 9.91 -9.87 -6.78
C MET A 111 9.65 -11.28 -6.25
N PRO A 112 10.39 -12.31 -6.71
CA PRO A 112 10.16 -13.70 -6.32
C PRO A 112 10.13 -13.95 -4.80
N GLY A 113 11.01 -13.26 -4.07
CA GLY A 113 11.06 -13.35 -2.60
C GLY A 113 9.82 -12.78 -1.93
N THR A 114 9.35 -11.63 -2.40
CA THR A 114 8.13 -10.97 -1.90
C THR A 114 6.89 -11.78 -2.26
N ALA A 115 6.81 -12.28 -3.50
CA ALA A 115 5.73 -13.17 -3.95
C ALA A 115 5.59 -14.37 -2.99
N LYS A 116 6.69 -15.06 -2.71
CA LYS A 116 6.73 -16.18 -1.78
C LYS A 116 6.27 -15.80 -0.37
N ALA A 117 6.71 -14.64 0.14
CA ALA A 117 6.36 -14.17 1.48
C ALA A 117 4.86 -13.88 1.64
N TYR A 118 4.19 -13.46 0.56
CA TYR A 118 2.76 -13.17 0.53
C TYR A 118 1.91 -14.31 -0.06
N GLY A 119 2.49 -15.51 -0.23
CA GLY A 119 1.79 -16.70 -0.70
C GLY A 119 1.36 -16.64 -2.16
N LEU A 120 1.98 -15.75 -2.95
CA LEU A 120 1.71 -15.61 -4.38
C LEU A 120 2.53 -16.66 -5.15
N THR A 121 1.88 -17.76 -5.52
CA THR A 121 2.51 -18.87 -6.25
C THR A 121 2.68 -18.58 -7.74
N ASN A 122 1.70 -17.90 -8.33
CA ASN A 122 1.73 -17.49 -9.73
C ASN A 122 1.59 -15.96 -9.84
N PRO A 123 2.68 -15.20 -10.05
CA PRO A 123 2.62 -13.74 -10.15
C PRO A 123 1.95 -13.24 -11.45
N PHE A 124 1.68 -14.13 -12.42
CA PHE A 124 0.96 -13.83 -13.65
C PHE A 124 -0.55 -14.04 -13.54
N ASP A 125 -1.03 -14.62 -12.45
CA ASP A 125 -2.44 -14.61 -12.09
C ASP A 125 -2.81 -13.22 -11.53
N ALA A 126 -3.59 -12.48 -12.30
CA ALA A 126 -3.91 -11.09 -11.98
C ALA A 126 -4.71 -10.96 -10.67
N GLU A 127 -5.71 -11.84 -10.43
CA GLU A 127 -6.52 -11.78 -9.20
C GLU A 127 -5.67 -12.09 -7.97
N ALA A 128 -4.87 -13.14 -8.03
CA ALA A 128 -3.97 -13.50 -6.94
C ALA A 128 -2.92 -12.40 -6.69
N ALA A 129 -2.33 -11.82 -7.73
CA ALA A 129 -1.34 -10.77 -7.62
C ALA A 129 -1.92 -9.46 -7.04
N ILE A 130 -3.12 -9.04 -7.48
CA ILE A 130 -3.82 -7.87 -6.95
C ILE A 130 -4.18 -8.09 -5.47
N ASN A 131 -4.64 -9.29 -5.10
CA ASN A 131 -4.93 -9.61 -3.71
C ASN A 131 -3.66 -9.59 -2.83
N ALA A 132 -2.54 -10.14 -3.31
CA ALA A 132 -1.26 -10.09 -2.61
C ALA A 132 -0.72 -8.65 -2.48
N GLN A 133 -0.88 -7.83 -3.51
CA GLN A 133 -0.52 -6.41 -3.49
C GLN A 133 -1.30 -5.64 -2.41
N ALA A 134 -2.62 -5.83 -2.36
CA ALA A 134 -3.44 -5.19 -1.34
C ALA A 134 -3.05 -5.62 0.08
N HIS A 135 -2.69 -6.88 0.27
CA HIS A 135 -2.16 -7.39 1.53
C HIS A 135 -0.84 -6.71 1.92
N LEU A 136 0.13 -6.65 1.01
CA LEU A 136 1.41 -5.98 1.22
C LEU A 136 1.21 -4.48 1.52
N MET A 137 0.37 -3.78 0.73
CA MET A 137 0.07 -2.37 0.97
C MET A 137 -0.56 -2.10 2.32
N ARG A 138 -1.49 -2.96 2.78
CA ARG A 138 -2.03 -2.85 4.13
C ARG A 138 -0.93 -2.92 5.19
N ASP A 139 0.00 -3.86 5.05
CA ASP A 139 1.09 -4.04 6.01
C ASP A 139 2.04 -2.83 6.01
N LEU A 140 2.36 -2.31 4.83
CA LEU A 140 3.18 -1.10 4.69
C LEU A 140 2.48 0.15 5.22
N LEU A 141 1.17 0.32 4.97
CA LEU A 141 0.39 1.42 5.53
C LEU A 141 0.32 1.38 7.05
N ARG A 142 0.20 0.18 7.64
CA ARG A 142 0.25 0.00 9.10
C ARG A 142 1.62 0.31 9.67
N GLN A 143 2.67 -0.04 8.96
CA GLN A 143 4.04 0.15 9.41
C GLN A 143 4.48 1.61 9.34
N PHE A 144 4.12 2.32 8.28
CA PHE A 144 4.62 3.67 8.00
C PHE A 144 3.61 4.79 8.27
N GLY A 145 2.33 4.49 8.42
CA GLY A 145 1.27 5.43 8.77
C GLY A 145 0.87 6.42 7.67
N ALA A 146 1.63 6.52 6.58
CA ALA A 146 1.40 7.48 5.51
C ALA A 146 1.53 6.84 4.12
N VAL A 147 0.63 7.22 3.20
CA VAL A 147 0.62 6.69 1.83
C VAL A 147 1.95 6.92 1.09
N PRO A 148 2.57 8.11 1.11
CA PRO A 148 3.84 8.32 0.43
C PRO A 148 4.96 7.41 0.93
N LEU A 149 5.03 7.18 2.25
CA LEU A 149 6.05 6.30 2.84
C LEU A 149 5.79 4.83 2.53
N ALA A 150 4.52 4.40 2.55
CA ALA A 150 4.14 3.04 2.17
C ALA A 150 4.45 2.74 0.69
N LEU A 151 4.19 3.69 -0.21
CA LEU A 151 4.56 3.59 -1.62
C LEU A 151 6.07 3.54 -1.81
N ALA A 152 6.81 4.40 -1.11
CA ALA A 152 8.28 4.36 -1.14
C ALA A 152 8.82 3.03 -0.63
N ALA A 153 8.23 2.46 0.42
CA ALA A 153 8.61 1.17 0.96
C ALA A 153 8.25 0.00 0.04
N TYR A 154 7.17 0.11 -0.72
CA TYR A 154 6.83 -0.87 -1.75
C TYR A 154 7.89 -0.92 -2.86
N ASN A 155 8.30 0.24 -3.35
CA ASN A 155 9.27 0.39 -4.44
C ASN A 155 10.72 0.14 -3.98
N ALA A 156 11.18 0.87 -2.95
CA ALA A 156 12.58 0.82 -2.49
C ALA A 156 12.87 -0.21 -1.40
N GLY A 157 11.81 -0.88 -0.91
CA GLY A 157 11.88 -1.70 0.29
C GLY A 157 11.75 -0.85 1.57
N PRO A 158 11.26 -1.45 2.68
CA PRO A 158 11.00 -0.72 3.92
C PRO A 158 12.27 -0.24 4.65
N ALA A 159 13.42 -0.90 4.48
CA ALA A 159 14.62 -0.55 5.23
C ALA A 159 15.17 0.86 4.91
N PRO A 160 15.27 1.34 3.66
CA PRO A 160 15.63 2.72 3.37
C PRO A 160 14.67 3.74 3.99
N VAL A 161 13.36 3.48 3.90
CA VAL A 161 12.32 4.36 4.45
C VAL A 161 12.41 4.42 5.98
N GLN A 162 12.62 3.29 6.65
CA GLN A 162 12.83 3.23 8.10
C GLN A 162 14.04 4.03 8.55
N ARG A 163 15.16 3.95 7.81
CA ARG A 163 16.39 4.66 8.16
C ARG A 163 16.26 6.16 8.10
N CYS A 164 15.55 6.69 7.11
CA CYS A 164 15.42 8.15 6.96
C CYS A 164 14.12 8.72 7.55
N GLY A 165 13.12 7.88 7.84
CA GLY A 165 11.77 8.36 8.18
C GLY A 165 11.11 9.15 7.05
N CYS A 166 11.56 8.97 5.82
CA CYS A 166 11.21 9.79 4.65
C CYS A 166 11.04 8.94 3.38
N VAL A 167 10.60 9.56 2.27
CA VAL A 167 10.78 9.00 0.93
C VAL A 167 12.27 9.07 0.60
N PRO A 168 12.97 7.95 0.42
CA PRO A 168 14.42 7.95 0.19
C PRO A 168 14.80 8.80 -1.03
N PRO A 169 16.01 9.41 -1.06
CA PRO A 169 16.42 10.31 -2.13
C PRO A 169 16.82 9.56 -3.42
N TYR A 170 16.15 8.46 -3.70
CA TYR A 170 16.31 7.70 -4.94
C TYR A 170 15.42 8.30 -6.03
N PRO A 171 15.98 8.73 -7.18
CA PRO A 171 15.20 9.38 -8.24
C PRO A 171 14.00 8.56 -8.69
N GLU A 172 14.17 7.25 -8.85
CA GLU A 172 13.10 6.32 -9.24
C GLU A 172 11.98 6.25 -8.19
N THR A 173 12.33 6.10 -6.91
CA THR A 173 11.34 6.02 -5.84
C THR A 173 10.55 7.32 -5.70
N LYS A 174 11.23 8.49 -5.82
CA LYS A 174 10.56 9.79 -5.82
C LYS A 174 9.60 9.93 -7.01
N ALA A 175 10.03 9.55 -8.21
CA ALA A 175 9.20 9.58 -9.41
C ALA A 175 7.99 8.63 -9.30
N TYR A 176 8.20 7.43 -8.75
CA TYR A 176 7.14 6.45 -8.49
C TYR A 176 6.07 6.99 -7.53
N VAL A 177 6.50 7.53 -6.40
CA VAL A 177 5.58 8.13 -5.40
C VAL A 177 4.83 9.32 -6.01
N ALA A 178 5.53 10.24 -6.68
CA ALA A 178 4.92 11.41 -7.31
C ALA A 178 3.90 11.02 -8.40
N LYS A 179 4.23 10.03 -9.23
CA LYS A 179 3.32 9.50 -10.27
C LYS A 179 2.02 8.99 -9.66
N ILE A 180 2.10 8.18 -8.61
CA ILE A 180 0.91 7.59 -7.98
C ILE A 180 0.07 8.65 -7.27
N LEU A 181 0.70 9.56 -6.53
CA LEU A 181 0.00 10.66 -5.87
C LEU A 181 -0.68 11.59 -6.88
N GLY A 182 -0.04 11.87 -8.02
CA GLY A 182 -0.64 12.62 -9.12
C GLY A 182 -1.89 11.95 -9.70
N LEU A 183 -1.85 10.63 -9.87
CA LEU A 183 -3.02 9.85 -10.31
C LEU A 183 -4.17 9.89 -9.29
N LEU A 184 -3.86 9.90 -8.01
CA LEU A 184 -4.87 10.00 -6.94
C LEU A 184 -5.47 11.41 -6.85
N GLY A 185 -4.69 12.46 -7.01
CA GLY A 185 -5.16 13.85 -7.04
C GLY A 185 -6.03 14.17 -8.25
N GLY A 186 -5.76 13.53 -9.40
CA GLY A 186 -6.59 13.64 -10.60
C GLY A 186 -7.82 12.74 -10.63
N ALA A 187 -7.92 11.77 -9.73
CA ALA A 187 -9.02 10.80 -9.65
C ALA A 187 -10.18 11.21 -8.73
N GLY A 188 -10.08 12.36 -8.09
CA GLY A 188 -11.13 12.90 -7.24
C GLY A 188 -11.00 14.41 -7.15
N GLU A 189 -12.03 15.15 -7.51
CA GLU A 189 -12.21 16.50 -7.01
C GLU A 189 -12.15 16.42 -5.49
N LEU A 190 -11.04 16.88 -4.92
CA LEU A 190 -10.99 17.14 -3.49
C LEU A 190 -12.02 18.25 -3.23
N PRO A 191 -12.95 18.08 -2.26
CA PRO A 191 -13.76 19.21 -1.85
C PRO A 191 -12.83 20.33 -1.43
N ALA A 192 -13.05 21.51 -1.98
CA ALA A 192 -12.29 22.71 -1.64
C ALA A 192 -12.34 22.91 -0.12
N GLY A 193 -11.21 22.72 0.56
CA GLY A 193 -11.12 22.91 2.02
C GLY A 193 -10.36 21.80 2.74
N GLY A 194 -9.10 21.63 2.45
CA GLY A 194 -8.23 20.72 3.21
C GLY A 194 -6.94 20.42 2.44
N GLY A 195 -6.13 21.43 2.19
CA GLY A 195 -4.85 21.28 1.53
C GLY A 195 -3.90 20.47 2.40
N LEU A 196 -3.56 19.26 1.97
CA LEU A 196 -2.34 18.59 2.42
C LEU A 196 -1.16 19.29 1.74
N GLU A 197 -0.60 20.27 2.43
CA GLU A 197 0.65 20.91 2.02
C GLU A 197 1.78 19.89 2.19
N VAL A 198 2.17 19.24 1.09
CA VAL A 198 3.39 18.41 1.09
C VAL A 198 4.58 19.36 0.96
N ARG A 199 5.15 19.76 2.09
CA ARG A 199 6.44 20.46 2.11
C ARG A 199 7.52 19.47 1.69
N LEU A 200 8.00 19.60 0.48
CA LEU A 200 9.29 19.04 0.06
C LEU A 200 10.38 19.87 0.75
N VAL A 201 11.03 19.31 1.73
CA VAL A 201 12.25 19.89 2.30
C VAL A 201 13.37 19.59 1.32
N ALA A 202 13.98 20.64 0.78
CA ALA A 202 15.11 20.59 -0.14
C ALA A 202 16.39 20.06 0.57
#